data_f96b8a3615c1aa06753e85bf808d0471
#
_entry.id   f96b8a3615c1aa06753e85bf808d0471
#
_cell.length_a   1.000
_cell.length_b   1.000
_cell.length_c   1.000
_cell.angle_alpha   90.00
_cell.angle_beta   90.00
_cell.angle_gamma   90.00
#
_symmetry.space_group_name_H-M   'P 1'
#
loop_
_entity.id
_entity.type
_entity.pdbx_description
1 polymer ?
#
loop_
_entity_poly.entity_id
_entity_poly.type
_entity_poly.pdbx_seq_one_letter_code
_entity_poly.pdbx_strand_id
1 'polypeptide(L)'
;MESSTSSHMKAAKRILRYIKGTLDYGLLYSFSKNFSLIGYSDSDWGGDIDDRKSTSGFLFCAGETAFTWSSKKQSIMALSTCEAEYVAAATCVCHAIWIRKLLKTMHLPQEDATEIFVDNKSAIALGKNPIF
;
A
#
# COMPACT_ATOMS: atom_id res chain seq x y z
N MET A 1 20.47 -6.97 -0.29
CA MET A 1 21.52 -5.97 -0.58
C MET A 1 22.82 -6.74 -0.75
N GLU A 2 23.26 -6.93 -1.98
CA GLU A 2 24.45 -7.73 -2.30
C GLU A 2 25.75 -6.95 -2.08
N SER A 3 25.72 -5.62 -2.13
CA SER A 3 26.87 -4.77 -1.79
C SER A 3 26.42 -3.58 -0.93
N SER A 4 26.69 -3.66 0.37
CA SER A 4 26.35 -2.57 1.29
C SER A 4 27.48 -1.54 1.34
N THR A 5 27.11 -0.27 1.18
CA THR A 5 28.04 0.88 1.25
C THR A 5 27.97 1.57 2.61
N SER A 6 28.92 2.47 2.88
CA SER A 6 28.90 3.32 4.07
C SER A 6 27.64 4.20 4.14
N SER A 7 27.08 4.58 2.98
CA SER A 7 25.80 5.32 2.89
C SER A 7 24.63 4.49 3.37
N HIS A 8 24.56 3.22 2.99
CA HIS A 8 23.53 2.30 3.47
C HIS A 8 23.61 2.10 4.99
N MET A 9 24.81 1.99 5.54
CA MET A 9 25.03 1.89 7.00
C MET A 9 24.59 3.18 7.73
N LYS A 10 24.86 4.38 7.16
CA LYS A 10 24.39 5.66 7.71
C LYS A 10 22.87 5.74 7.70
N ALA A 11 22.22 5.29 6.62
CA ALA A 11 20.76 5.24 6.53
C ALA A 11 20.15 4.30 7.58
N ALA A 12 20.69 3.09 7.73
CA ALA A 12 20.25 2.14 8.75
C ALA A 12 20.39 2.71 10.18
N LYS A 13 21.53 3.35 10.50
CA LYS A 13 21.73 4.03 11.79
C LYS A 13 20.74 5.16 12.01
N ARG A 14 20.36 5.90 10.96
CA ARG A 14 19.35 6.97 11.04
C ARG A 14 17.98 6.40 11.38
N ILE A 15 17.57 5.29 10.76
CA ILE A 15 16.32 4.58 11.07
C ILE A 15 16.31 4.14 12.54
N LEU A 16 17.38 3.50 13.01
CA LEU A 16 17.47 3.06 14.41
C LEU A 16 17.41 4.23 15.41
N ARG A 17 18.01 5.37 15.09
CA ARG A 17 17.89 6.60 15.91
C ARG A 17 16.47 7.13 15.93
N TYR A 18 15.77 7.11 14.79
CA TYR A 18 14.37 7.51 14.72
C TYR A 18 13.51 6.62 15.62
N ILE A 19 13.63 5.29 15.48
CA ILE A 19 12.89 4.34 16.32
C ILE A 19 13.19 4.57 17.81
N LYS A 20 14.47 4.76 18.17
CA LYS A 20 14.86 5.06 19.57
C LYS A 20 14.23 6.35 20.09
N GLY A 21 14.05 7.37 19.25
CA GLY A 21 13.45 8.66 19.62
C GLY A 21 11.92 8.67 19.61
N THR A 22 11.27 7.59 19.17
CA THR A 22 9.81 7.48 19.02
C THR A 22 9.22 6.27 19.75
N LEU A 23 9.83 5.87 20.87
CA LEU A 23 9.40 4.69 21.64
C LEU A 23 7.99 4.82 22.20
N ASP A 24 7.55 6.05 22.49
CA ASP A 24 6.22 6.35 23.03
C ASP A 24 5.15 6.54 21.95
N TYR A 25 5.54 6.42 20.65
CA TYR A 25 4.63 6.52 19.52
C TYR A 25 4.40 5.14 18.90
N GLY A 26 3.17 4.85 18.53
CA GLY A 26 2.80 3.58 17.91
C GLY A 26 1.36 3.55 17.43
N LEU A 27 0.97 2.43 16.85
CA LEU A 27 -0.42 2.16 16.48
C LEU A 27 -1.11 1.46 17.65
N LEU A 28 -2.24 2.01 18.09
CA LEU A 28 -3.07 1.40 19.12
C LEU A 28 -4.14 0.53 18.46
N TYR A 29 -4.13 -0.76 18.73
CA TYR A 29 -5.16 -1.69 18.29
C TYR A 29 -6.17 -1.88 19.42
N SER A 30 -7.39 -1.37 19.20
CA SER A 30 -8.51 -1.60 20.12
C SER A 30 -9.29 -2.86 19.69
N PHE A 31 -9.80 -3.58 20.67
CA PHE A 31 -10.70 -4.71 20.37
C PHE A 31 -12.05 -4.17 19.87
N SER A 32 -12.39 -4.51 18.62
CA SER A 32 -13.73 -4.28 18.05
C SER A 32 -14.24 -5.56 17.44
N LYS A 33 -15.48 -5.92 17.75
CA LYS A 33 -16.15 -7.07 17.14
C LYS A 33 -16.52 -6.82 15.68
N ASN A 34 -16.77 -5.56 15.33
CA ASN A 34 -17.14 -5.15 13.99
C ASN A 34 -16.12 -4.13 13.51
N PHE A 35 -15.30 -4.51 12.56
CA PHE A 35 -14.41 -3.58 11.85
C PHE A 35 -14.65 -3.70 10.35
N SER A 36 -14.58 -2.58 9.66
CA SER A 36 -14.55 -2.54 8.20
C SER A 36 -13.12 -2.55 7.71
N LEU A 37 -12.87 -3.32 6.64
CA LEU A 37 -11.60 -3.31 5.93
C LEU A 37 -11.62 -2.16 4.93
N ILE A 38 -10.69 -1.21 5.09
CA ILE A 38 -10.53 -0.05 4.21
C ILE A 38 -9.12 -0.06 3.64
N GLY A 39 -9.00 0.17 2.33
CA GLY A 39 -7.74 0.24 1.62
C GLY A 39 -7.44 1.65 1.08
N TYR A 40 -6.16 1.97 1.00
CA TYR A 40 -5.66 3.18 0.34
C TYR A 40 -4.57 2.76 -0.64
N SER A 41 -4.60 3.31 -1.84
CA SER A 41 -3.61 3.05 -2.88
C SER A 41 -3.05 4.36 -3.40
N ASP A 42 -1.75 4.37 -3.64
CA ASP A 42 -1.01 5.52 -4.14
C ASP A 42 0.14 5.06 -5.06
N SER A 43 0.61 5.93 -5.93
CA SER A 43 1.77 5.67 -6.78
C SER A 43 2.51 6.96 -7.11
N ASP A 44 3.82 6.95 -6.99
CA ASP A 44 4.63 7.95 -7.67
C ASP A 44 4.67 7.64 -9.19
N TRP A 45 4.97 8.62 -10.01
CA TRP A 45 5.18 8.39 -11.43
C TRP A 45 6.63 8.60 -11.80
N GLY A 46 7.31 7.51 -12.22
CA GLY A 46 8.69 7.56 -12.70
C GLY A 46 9.68 8.10 -11.68
N GLY A 47 9.42 7.85 -10.39
CA GLY A 47 10.23 8.41 -9.29
C GLY A 47 11.65 7.86 -9.22
N ASP A 48 11.90 6.68 -9.78
CA ASP A 48 13.25 6.14 -9.86
C ASP A 48 14.06 6.86 -10.93
N ILE A 49 15.25 7.33 -10.56
CA ILE A 49 16.11 8.13 -11.43
C ILE A 49 16.79 7.25 -12.50
N ASP A 50 17.09 6.00 -12.17
CA ASP A 50 17.88 5.11 -13.02
C ASP A 50 17.03 4.45 -14.10
N ASP A 51 15.89 3.84 -13.71
CA ASP A 51 15.04 3.07 -14.62
C ASP A 51 13.66 3.68 -14.87
N ARG A 52 13.39 4.86 -14.30
CA ARG A 52 12.14 5.62 -14.45
C ARG A 52 10.88 4.84 -14.09
N LYS A 53 11.01 3.80 -13.27
CA LYS A 53 9.88 3.05 -12.76
C LYS A 53 9.20 3.76 -11.61
N SER A 54 7.90 3.56 -11.53
CA SER A 54 7.04 4.04 -10.46
C SER A 54 7.11 3.13 -9.23
N THR A 55 6.75 3.65 -8.08
CA THR A 55 6.58 2.88 -6.85
C THR A 55 5.10 2.83 -6.50
N SER A 56 4.53 1.63 -6.40
CA SER A 56 3.18 1.44 -5.87
C SER A 56 3.20 1.33 -4.36
N GLY A 57 2.29 2.04 -3.72
CA GLY A 57 2.03 1.96 -2.29
C GLY A 57 0.61 1.52 -2.00
N PHE A 58 0.41 0.78 -0.92
CA PHE A 58 -0.91 0.58 -0.35
C PHE A 58 -0.86 0.48 1.18
N LEU A 59 -1.99 0.80 1.79
CA LEU A 59 -2.22 0.71 3.22
C LEU A 59 -3.60 0.12 3.45
N PHE A 60 -3.74 -0.81 4.40
CA PHE A 60 -5.05 -1.28 4.87
C PHE A 60 -5.24 -1.00 6.34
N CYS A 61 -6.44 -0.52 6.65
CA CYS A 61 -6.92 -0.29 8.01
C CYS A 61 -7.99 -1.33 8.38
N ALA A 62 -7.95 -1.74 9.63
CA ALA A 62 -9.03 -2.45 10.31
C ALA A 62 -9.71 -1.46 11.27
N GLY A 63 -10.88 -0.94 10.87
CA GLY A 63 -11.45 0.24 11.52
C GLY A 63 -10.56 1.46 11.33
N GLU A 64 -10.13 2.09 12.42
CA GLU A 64 -9.31 3.32 12.37
C GLU A 64 -7.79 3.06 12.38
N THR A 65 -7.35 1.81 12.52
CA THR A 65 -5.93 1.51 12.72
C THR A 65 -5.35 0.75 11.53
N ALA A 66 -4.24 1.27 11.00
CA ALA A 66 -3.47 0.60 9.95
C ALA A 66 -2.81 -0.69 10.47
N PHE A 67 -2.91 -1.79 9.73
CA PHE A 67 -2.33 -3.08 10.14
C PHE A 67 -1.45 -3.73 9.08
N THR A 68 -1.57 -3.35 7.81
CA THR A 68 -0.68 -3.82 6.75
C THR A 68 -0.46 -2.74 5.70
N TRP A 69 0.74 -2.68 5.17
CA TRP A 69 1.14 -1.74 4.13
C TRP A 69 2.26 -2.30 3.28
N SER A 70 2.43 -1.75 2.11
CA SER A 70 3.54 -2.08 1.21
C SER A 70 3.96 -0.84 0.42
N SER A 71 5.23 -0.79 0.09
CA SER A 71 5.80 0.14 -0.89
C SER A 71 6.76 -0.66 -1.75
N LYS A 72 6.45 -0.75 -3.06
CA LYS A 72 7.21 -1.61 -3.97
C LYS A 72 7.34 -0.98 -5.35
N LYS A 73 8.56 -0.99 -5.90
CA LYS A 73 8.82 -0.58 -7.28
C LYS A 73 8.02 -1.45 -8.26
N GLN A 74 7.36 -0.82 -9.22
CA GLN A 74 6.62 -1.49 -10.28
C GLN A 74 7.58 -2.27 -11.19
N SER A 75 7.12 -3.39 -11.72
CA SER A 75 7.89 -4.20 -12.67
C SER A 75 7.93 -3.57 -14.06
N ILE A 76 6.92 -2.78 -14.40
CA ILE A 76 6.77 -2.06 -15.66
C ILE A 76 7.14 -0.59 -15.50
N MET A 77 7.38 0.10 -16.61
CA MET A 77 7.53 1.55 -16.69
C MET A 77 6.19 2.12 -17.17
N ALA A 78 5.48 2.81 -16.28
CA ALA A 78 4.22 3.45 -16.61
C ALA A 78 4.43 4.67 -17.49
N LEU A 79 3.63 4.81 -18.54
CA LEU A 79 3.71 5.89 -19.53
C LEU A 79 3.01 7.17 -19.06
N SER A 80 2.20 7.08 -18.02
CA SER A 80 1.48 8.22 -17.44
C SER A 80 1.23 8.02 -15.93
N THR A 81 0.90 9.12 -15.24
CA THR A 81 0.45 9.06 -13.84
C THR A 81 -0.79 8.19 -13.69
N CYS A 82 -1.73 8.28 -14.63
CA CYS A 82 -2.95 7.47 -14.61
C CYS A 82 -2.64 5.97 -14.69
N GLU A 83 -1.69 5.56 -15.53
CA GLU A 83 -1.29 4.16 -15.66
C GLU A 83 -0.58 3.68 -14.39
N ALA A 84 0.32 4.47 -13.82
CA ALA A 84 1.00 4.15 -12.57
C ALA A 84 0.00 3.92 -11.44
N GLU A 85 -0.97 4.82 -11.27
CA GLU A 85 -2.05 4.71 -10.30
C GLU A 85 -2.96 3.50 -10.54
N TYR A 86 -3.29 3.22 -11.80
CA TYR A 86 -4.10 2.05 -12.15
C TYR A 86 -3.40 0.74 -11.77
N VAL A 87 -2.09 0.64 -12.01
CA VAL A 87 -1.26 -0.53 -11.63
C VAL A 87 -1.20 -0.66 -10.10
N ALA A 88 -1.05 0.46 -9.38
CA ALA A 88 -1.06 0.46 -7.93
C ALA A 88 -2.42 0.01 -7.38
N ALA A 89 -3.52 0.56 -7.90
CA ALA A 89 -4.87 0.18 -7.52
C ALA A 89 -5.15 -1.31 -7.78
N ALA A 90 -4.73 -1.85 -8.95
CA ALA A 90 -4.86 -3.27 -9.26
C ALA A 90 -4.11 -4.15 -8.24
N THR A 91 -2.89 -3.75 -7.86
CA THR A 91 -2.09 -4.45 -6.85
C THR A 91 -2.78 -4.41 -5.48
N CYS A 92 -3.32 -3.24 -5.10
CA CYS A 92 -4.08 -3.06 -3.87
C CYS A 92 -5.33 -3.96 -3.83
N VAL A 93 -6.11 -4.02 -4.93
CA VAL A 93 -7.28 -4.90 -5.05
C VAL A 93 -6.91 -6.37 -4.87
N CYS A 94 -5.84 -6.84 -5.52
CA CYS A 94 -5.36 -8.21 -5.35
C CYS A 94 -5.04 -8.52 -3.88
N HIS A 95 -4.42 -7.58 -3.18
CA HIS A 95 -4.10 -7.73 -1.76
C HIS A 95 -5.35 -7.71 -0.89
N ALA A 96 -6.33 -6.85 -1.19
CA ALA A 96 -7.62 -6.82 -0.51
C ALA A 96 -8.35 -8.17 -0.60
N ILE A 97 -8.38 -8.78 -1.78
CA ILE A 97 -8.99 -10.11 -2.01
C ILE A 97 -8.28 -11.16 -1.14
N TRP A 98 -6.96 -11.11 -1.07
CA TRP A 98 -6.19 -12.02 -0.22
C TRP A 98 -6.52 -11.81 1.27
N ILE A 99 -6.54 -10.57 1.76
CA ILE A 99 -6.91 -10.25 3.16
C ILE A 99 -8.31 -10.76 3.46
N ARG A 100 -9.29 -10.52 2.59
CA ARG A 100 -10.68 -11.02 2.78
C ARG A 100 -10.74 -12.54 2.90
N LYS A 101 -9.96 -13.27 2.08
CA LYS A 101 -9.86 -14.73 2.18
C LYS A 101 -9.25 -15.15 3.52
N LEU A 102 -8.20 -14.48 3.98
CA LEU A 102 -7.57 -14.71 5.26
C LEU A 102 -8.55 -14.46 6.42
N LEU A 103 -9.24 -13.33 6.43
CA LEU A 103 -10.24 -13.00 7.45
C LEU A 103 -11.38 -14.01 7.47
N LYS A 104 -11.82 -14.50 6.32
CA LYS A 104 -12.83 -15.57 6.24
C LYS A 104 -12.36 -16.86 6.91
N THR A 105 -11.10 -17.26 6.71
CA THR A 105 -10.54 -18.44 7.40
C THR A 105 -10.40 -18.25 8.91
N MET A 106 -10.27 -17.01 9.36
CA MET A 106 -10.23 -16.63 10.78
C MET A 106 -11.65 -16.47 11.40
N HIS A 107 -12.70 -16.82 10.69
CA HIS A 107 -14.10 -16.61 11.10
C HIS A 107 -14.48 -15.14 11.32
N LEU A 108 -13.86 -14.22 10.57
CA LEU A 108 -14.12 -12.78 10.54
C LEU A 108 -14.49 -12.33 9.11
N PRO A 109 -15.55 -12.88 8.49
CA PRO A 109 -15.89 -12.54 7.12
C PRO A 109 -16.28 -11.06 7.02
N GLN A 110 -15.88 -10.43 5.92
CA GLN A 110 -16.32 -9.09 5.57
C GLN A 110 -17.52 -9.21 4.63
N GLU A 111 -18.71 -8.91 5.10
CA GLU A 111 -19.95 -9.04 4.31
C GLU A 111 -20.03 -7.95 3.24
N ASP A 112 -19.69 -6.72 3.62
CA ASP A 112 -19.71 -5.58 2.72
C ASP A 112 -18.50 -5.54 1.77
N ALA A 113 -18.62 -4.79 0.69
CA ALA A 113 -17.52 -4.51 -0.22
C ALA A 113 -16.41 -3.74 0.50
N THR A 114 -15.15 -4.11 0.26
CA THR A 114 -14.00 -3.35 0.75
C THR A 114 -13.85 -2.06 -0.06
N GLU A 115 -13.92 -0.93 0.61
CA GLU A 115 -13.63 0.36 -0.01
C GLU A 115 -12.12 0.52 -0.21
N ILE A 116 -11.72 0.94 -1.42
CA ILE A 116 -10.34 1.28 -1.74
C ILE A 116 -10.32 2.71 -2.26
N PHE A 117 -9.62 3.58 -1.55
CA PHE A 117 -9.43 4.97 -1.92
C PHE A 117 -8.24 5.12 -2.84
N VAL A 118 -8.46 5.77 -3.99
CA VAL A 118 -7.47 6.12 -5.01
C VAL A 118 -7.69 7.59 -5.33
N ASP A 119 -6.64 8.38 -5.37
CA ASP A 119 -6.76 9.83 -5.56
C ASP A 119 -6.88 10.25 -7.04
N ASN A 120 -6.49 9.39 -7.98
CA ASN A 120 -6.52 9.66 -9.41
C ASN A 120 -7.89 9.32 -10.04
N LYS A 121 -8.67 10.38 -10.35
CA LYS A 121 -10.00 10.23 -10.97
C LYS A 121 -9.98 9.50 -12.31
N SER A 122 -8.93 9.68 -13.12
CA SER A 122 -8.79 9.01 -14.41
C SER A 122 -8.53 7.51 -14.23
N ALA A 123 -7.70 7.12 -13.27
CA ALA A 123 -7.50 5.71 -12.94
C ALA A 123 -8.79 5.05 -12.43
N ILE A 124 -9.58 5.75 -11.61
CA ILE A 124 -10.90 5.28 -11.15
C ILE A 124 -11.85 5.10 -12.34
N ALA A 125 -11.89 6.07 -13.27
CA ALA A 125 -12.74 6.00 -14.45
C ALA A 125 -12.35 4.83 -15.35
N LEU A 126 -11.06 4.59 -15.54
CA LEU A 126 -10.54 3.46 -16.31
C LEU A 126 -10.95 2.12 -15.67
N GLY A 127 -10.84 1.99 -14.36
CA GLY A 127 -11.26 0.79 -13.64
C GLY A 127 -12.79 0.52 -13.68
N LYS A 128 -13.59 1.55 -13.88
CA LYS A 128 -15.04 1.44 -14.00
C LYS A 128 -15.54 1.18 -15.43
N ASN A 129 -14.65 1.29 -16.42
CA ASN A 129 -15.02 1.15 -17.81
C ASN A 129 -14.75 -0.29 -18.29
N PRO A 130 -15.79 -1.11 -18.57
CA PRO A 130 -15.62 -2.53 -18.95
C PRO A 130 -15.16 -2.75 -20.42
N ILE A 131 -14.89 -1.69 -21.16
CA ILE A 131 -14.62 -1.77 -22.61
C ILE A 131 -13.10 -1.86 -22.91
N PHE A 132 -12.26 -1.82 -21.89
CA PHE A 132 -10.82 -1.94 -22.07
C PHE A 132 -10.27 -3.15 -21.36
#